data_d37a62690d5fea1b4c9e438102bc10c8
#
_entry.id   d37a62690d5fea1b4c9e438102bc10c8
#
_cell.length_a   1.000
_cell.length_b   1.000
_cell.length_c   1.000
_cell.angle_alpha   90.00
_cell.angle_beta   90.00
_cell.angle_gamma   90.00
#
_symmetry.space_group_name_H-M   'P 1'
#
loop_
_entity.id
_entity.type
_entity.pdbx_description
1 polymer ?
#
loop_
_entity_poly.entity_id
_entity_poly.type
_entity_poly.pdbx_seq_one_letter_code
_entity_poly.pdbx_strand_id
1 'polypeptide(L)'
;MKKYMFHRIALLFALLVIGMPQMYAAEESEEKSFDAKKVIFEHVLDNYGWEVPFSHSNRIPLPIIVRDKDGNWSMFGSHRIMRGETYNGYYIATDGDYKGKVVTQDEVGNVYRPVDLSITKNVMALFITALLLCLCFIPMARWYRKHPNGAPRKWFGFMELVLDMLYNDLIKPVLGVDARRYSPYLLTVFFFIFFINILGLMVIFPAGANLSGNISITLVLALCTFLVVNLTGTKHYWKDLFWPEVPMWMKCPVPIMPVIEIFGAITKPIALMIRLFANMLGGHLIVLVLISLIFIFGSMGAAVLTGTTIISVFFSLFMMLLDVLISFIQAYVFTILSTIFISLARARGEESHEETVNEK
;
A
#
# COMPACT_ATOMS: atom_id res chain seq x y z
N MET A 1 34.69 -3.34 15.77
CA MET A 1 33.99 -3.57 14.49
C MET A 1 32.88 -2.56 14.21
N LYS A 2 31.97 -2.21 15.15
CA LYS A 2 30.85 -1.25 14.92
C LYS A 2 31.29 0.17 14.51
N LYS A 3 32.40 0.69 15.05
CA LYS A 3 32.91 2.05 14.78
C LYS A 3 33.38 2.22 13.31
N TYR A 4 33.98 1.20 12.73
CA TYR A 4 34.44 1.23 11.32
C TYR A 4 33.31 1.07 10.31
N MET A 5 32.21 0.38 10.69
CA MET A 5 31.03 0.23 9.84
C MET A 5 30.28 1.56 9.72
N PHE A 6 30.16 2.33 10.80
CA PHE A 6 29.54 3.64 10.78
C PHE A 6 30.33 4.65 9.93
N HIS A 7 31.68 4.64 10.04
CA HIS A 7 32.52 5.49 9.20
C HIS A 7 32.45 5.11 7.70
N ARG A 8 32.37 3.83 7.38
CA ARG A 8 32.19 3.38 5.97
C ARG A 8 30.84 3.78 5.39
N ILE A 9 29.78 3.70 6.17
CA ILE A 9 28.44 4.14 5.77
C ILE A 9 28.41 5.67 5.60
N ALA A 10 29.00 6.43 6.52
CA ALA A 10 29.12 7.88 6.43
C ALA A 10 29.95 8.31 5.21
N LEU A 11 31.05 7.60 4.91
CA LEU A 11 31.92 7.87 3.77
C LEU A 11 31.24 7.52 2.44
N LEU A 12 30.46 6.42 2.37
CA LEU A 12 29.62 6.06 1.22
C LEU A 12 28.54 7.10 0.99
N PHE A 13 27.92 7.59 2.05
CA PHE A 13 26.90 8.63 1.99
C PHE A 13 27.51 9.98 1.54
N ALA A 14 28.66 10.36 2.05
CA ALA A 14 29.40 11.55 1.63
C ALA A 14 29.84 11.47 0.15
N LEU A 15 30.30 10.31 -0.32
CA LEU A 15 30.64 10.07 -1.73
C LEU A 15 29.41 10.14 -2.64
N LEU A 16 28.26 9.67 -2.18
CA LEU A 16 27.00 9.73 -2.91
C LEU A 16 26.49 11.16 -3.02
N VAL A 17 26.62 11.96 -1.95
CA VAL A 17 26.23 13.39 -1.92
C VAL A 17 27.19 14.24 -2.77
N ILE A 18 28.49 13.94 -2.78
CA ILE A 18 29.51 14.68 -3.56
C ILE A 18 29.47 14.30 -5.05
N GLY A 19 29.10 13.05 -5.38
CA GLY A 19 29.02 12.57 -6.76
C GLY A 19 27.77 13.02 -7.53
N MET A 20 26.70 13.37 -6.84
CA MET A 20 25.45 13.82 -7.49
C MET A 20 25.59 15.09 -8.34
N PRO A 21 26.27 16.17 -7.90
CA PRO A 21 26.35 17.38 -8.72
C PRO A 21 27.17 17.21 -10.00
N GLN A 22 28.13 16.29 -10.04
CA GLN A 22 28.97 16.09 -11.24
C GLN A 22 28.28 15.27 -12.35
N MET A 23 27.32 14.42 -11.99
CA MET A 23 26.51 13.67 -12.97
C MET A 23 25.48 14.56 -13.69
N TYR A 24 25.01 15.63 -13.04
CA TYR A 24 24.02 16.54 -13.63
C TYR A 24 24.65 17.67 -14.47
N ALA A 25 25.92 17.99 -14.28
CA ALA A 25 26.61 19.01 -15.07
C ALA A 25 26.96 18.59 -16.52
N ALA A 26 26.74 17.31 -16.86
CA ALA A 26 27.05 16.75 -18.20
C ALA A 26 25.86 16.73 -19.17
N GLU A 27 24.65 17.10 -18.73
CA GLU A 27 23.44 17.18 -19.60
C GLU A 27 22.87 18.59 -19.66
N GLU A 28 23.74 19.58 -19.97
CA GLU A 28 23.33 20.95 -20.28
C GLU A 28 23.03 21.08 -21.77
N SER A 29 21.83 20.67 -22.20
CA SER A 29 21.22 21.16 -23.44
C SER A 29 19.70 20.91 -23.44
N GLU A 30 19.00 21.99 -23.36
CA GLU A 30 17.59 22.34 -23.44
C GLU A 30 16.98 22.80 -22.12
N GLU A 31 16.76 24.14 -22.03
CA GLU A 31 15.90 24.81 -21.05
C GLU A 31 14.46 24.33 -21.15
N LYS A 32 14.18 23.13 -20.68
CA LYS A 32 12.82 22.76 -20.26
C LYS A 32 12.73 23.09 -18.77
N SER A 33 11.98 24.14 -18.45
CA SER A 33 11.62 24.45 -17.06
C SER A 33 11.17 23.15 -16.37
N PHE A 34 11.85 22.76 -15.30
CA PHE A 34 11.55 21.56 -14.52
C PHE A 34 10.10 21.63 -14.00
N ASP A 35 9.20 20.86 -14.59
CA ASP A 35 7.81 20.76 -14.16
C ASP A 35 7.70 19.72 -13.03
N ALA A 36 7.94 20.18 -11.79
CA ALA A 36 7.84 19.37 -10.58
C ALA A 36 6.50 18.64 -10.47
N LYS A 37 5.41 19.30 -10.89
CA LYS A 37 4.06 18.74 -10.84
C LYS A 37 3.95 17.49 -11.73
N LYS A 38 4.45 17.58 -12.97
CA LYS A 38 4.44 16.47 -13.93
C LYS A 38 5.24 15.29 -13.40
N VAL A 39 6.47 15.53 -12.90
CA VAL A 39 7.36 14.49 -12.37
C VAL A 39 6.72 13.79 -11.15
N ILE A 40 6.16 14.54 -10.22
CA ILE A 40 5.51 14.00 -9.02
C ILE A 40 4.31 13.12 -9.42
N PHE A 41 3.43 13.59 -10.29
CA PHE A 41 2.25 12.83 -10.68
C PHE A 41 2.60 11.59 -11.51
N GLU A 42 3.57 11.67 -12.42
CA GLU A 42 4.01 10.50 -13.20
C GLU A 42 4.63 9.41 -12.31
N HIS A 43 5.32 9.80 -11.24
CA HIS A 43 5.93 8.84 -10.30
C HIS A 43 4.91 8.15 -9.41
N VAL A 44 3.85 8.85 -8.99
CA VAL A 44 2.81 8.35 -8.08
C VAL A 44 1.79 7.46 -8.81
N LEU A 45 1.51 7.76 -10.08
CA LEU A 45 0.52 7.02 -10.86
C LEU A 45 1.02 5.64 -11.28
N ASP A 46 0.04 4.73 -11.50
CA ASP A 46 0.31 3.38 -11.97
C ASP A 46 0.69 3.36 -13.46
N ASN A 47 1.80 2.71 -13.78
CA ASN A 47 2.40 2.65 -15.12
C ASN A 47 2.58 1.21 -15.60
N TYR A 48 2.67 1.02 -16.95
CA TYR A 48 2.93 -0.27 -17.60
C TYR A 48 4.43 -0.62 -17.70
N GLY A 49 5.30 0.12 -17.03
CA GLY A 49 6.73 -0.14 -16.97
C GLY A 49 7.29 0.23 -15.62
N TRP A 50 8.33 -0.52 -15.20
CA TRP A 50 9.02 -0.25 -13.95
C TRP A 50 10.19 0.70 -14.21
N GLU A 51 10.26 1.79 -13.48
CA GLU A 51 11.33 2.77 -13.60
C GLU A 51 12.62 2.21 -13.00
N VAL A 52 13.72 2.29 -13.77
CA VAL A 52 15.05 1.93 -13.28
C VAL A 52 15.66 3.17 -12.63
N PRO A 53 16.11 3.10 -11.36
CA PRO A 53 16.78 4.21 -10.70
C PRO A 53 17.96 4.69 -11.56
N PHE A 54 18.15 5.99 -11.64
CA PHE A 54 19.24 6.66 -12.39
C PHE A 54 19.17 6.56 -13.93
N SER A 55 18.06 6.09 -14.51
CA SER A 55 17.89 6.08 -15.97
C SER A 55 16.49 6.56 -16.35
N HIS A 56 16.38 7.78 -16.88
CA HIS A 56 15.09 8.34 -17.31
C HIS A 56 14.52 7.69 -18.58
N SER A 57 15.37 7.01 -19.36
CA SER A 57 14.98 6.40 -20.65
C SER A 57 14.69 4.91 -20.57
N ASN A 58 15.21 4.19 -19.57
CA ASN A 58 15.07 2.75 -19.49
C ASN A 58 14.05 2.34 -18.43
N ARG A 59 12.91 1.84 -18.91
CA ARG A 59 11.89 1.19 -18.07
C ARG A 59 11.91 -0.31 -18.32
N ILE A 60 11.83 -1.12 -17.28
CA ILE A 60 11.65 -2.57 -17.43
C ILE A 60 10.25 -2.80 -17.98
N PRO A 61 10.13 -3.41 -19.18
CA PRO A 61 8.83 -3.63 -19.81
C PRO A 61 8.04 -4.69 -19.06
N LEU A 62 6.77 -4.40 -18.81
CA LEU A 62 5.83 -5.34 -18.21
C LEU A 62 4.90 -5.92 -19.28
N PRO A 63 4.38 -7.14 -19.10
CA PRO A 63 3.46 -7.75 -20.05
C PRO A 63 2.10 -7.05 -20.02
N ILE A 64 1.63 -6.66 -21.19
CA ILE A 64 0.31 -6.09 -21.43
C ILE A 64 -0.59 -7.20 -21.96
N ILE A 65 -1.74 -7.37 -21.31
CA ILE A 65 -2.78 -8.35 -21.65
C ILE A 65 -4.08 -7.61 -21.78
N VAL A 66 -4.58 -7.48 -22.99
CA VAL A 66 -5.81 -6.75 -23.29
C VAL A 66 -6.77 -7.62 -24.07
N ARG A 67 -8.06 -7.41 -23.84
CA ARG A 67 -9.14 -8.05 -24.61
C ARG A 67 -9.97 -6.99 -25.30
N ASP A 68 -10.10 -7.14 -26.60
CA ASP A 68 -10.89 -6.26 -27.44
C ASP A 68 -12.41 -6.50 -27.31
N LYS A 69 -13.23 -5.61 -27.85
CA LYS A 69 -14.70 -5.76 -27.92
C LYS A 69 -15.10 -7.02 -28.68
N ASP A 70 -14.33 -7.41 -29.70
CA ASP A 70 -14.54 -8.61 -30.51
C ASP A 70 -14.18 -9.92 -29.78
N GLY A 71 -13.71 -9.81 -28.53
CA GLY A 71 -13.33 -10.95 -27.70
C GLY A 71 -11.92 -11.47 -27.92
N ASN A 72 -11.14 -10.87 -28.82
CA ASN A 72 -9.78 -11.28 -29.12
C ASN A 72 -8.80 -10.86 -28.02
N TRP A 73 -7.95 -11.80 -27.60
CA TRP A 73 -6.89 -11.53 -26.63
C TRP A 73 -5.59 -11.14 -27.33
N SER A 74 -4.99 -10.06 -26.87
CA SER A 74 -3.67 -9.62 -27.33
C SER A 74 -2.71 -9.55 -26.15
N MET A 75 -1.54 -10.20 -26.27
CA MET A 75 -0.49 -10.18 -25.25
C MET A 75 0.82 -9.70 -25.90
N PHE A 76 1.42 -8.65 -25.32
CA PHE A 76 2.68 -8.09 -25.80
C PHE A 76 3.42 -7.34 -24.69
N GLY A 77 4.73 -7.10 -24.89
CA GLY A 77 5.53 -6.33 -23.94
C GLY A 77 5.28 -4.83 -24.07
N SER A 78 5.20 -4.12 -22.96
CA SER A 78 4.94 -2.67 -22.93
C SER A 78 5.96 -1.82 -23.68
N HIS A 79 7.19 -2.34 -23.92
CA HIS A 79 8.23 -1.63 -24.68
C HIS A 79 7.78 -1.21 -26.08
N ARG A 80 6.81 -1.93 -26.66
CA ARG A 80 6.30 -1.67 -28.02
C ARG A 80 5.39 -0.46 -28.12
N ILE A 81 4.78 -0.04 -27.01
CA ILE A 81 3.85 1.10 -26.98
C ILE A 81 4.30 2.23 -26.04
N MET A 82 5.36 2.03 -25.23
CA MET A 82 5.83 3.05 -24.27
C MET A 82 6.46 4.27 -24.94
N ARG A 83 6.96 4.15 -26.17
CA ARG A 83 7.60 5.25 -26.91
C ARG A 83 6.61 6.07 -27.75
N GLY A 84 5.31 5.94 -27.53
CA GLY A 84 4.29 6.58 -28.34
C GLY A 84 4.00 5.83 -29.67
N GLU A 85 4.53 4.61 -29.80
CA GLU A 85 4.27 3.75 -30.95
C GLU A 85 2.93 3.02 -30.77
N THR A 86 2.25 2.76 -31.86
CA THR A 86 1.04 1.94 -31.89
C THR A 86 1.42 0.51 -32.26
N TYR A 87 0.94 -0.46 -31.49
CA TYR A 87 1.15 -1.87 -31.78
C TYR A 87 -0.20 -2.60 -31.84
N ASN A 88 -0.51 -3.21 -32.96
CA ASN A 88 -1.81 -3.87 -33.23
C ASN A 88 -3.04 -2.96 -32.95
N GLY A 89 -2.93 -1.65 -33.22
CA GLY A 89 -3.99 -0.68 -32.92
C GLY A 89 -4.04 -0.20 -31.47
N TYR A 90 -3.22 -0.76 -30.56
CA TYR A 90 -3.14 -0.35 -29.17
C TYR A 90 -2.05 0.70 -28.95
N TYR A 91 -2.35 1.73 -28.16
CA TYR A 91 -1.39 2.75 -27.74
C TYR A 91 -1.72 3.29 -26.34
N ILE A 92 -0.79 4.01 -25.71
CA ILE A 92 -1.04 4.66 -24.43
C ILE A 92 -1.58 6.06 -24.71
N ALA A 93 -2.77 6.38 -24.19
CA ALA A 93 -3.35 7.70 -24.36
C ALA A 93 -2.51 8.77 -23.65
N THR A 94 -2.10 9.81 -24.39
CA THR A 94 -1.35 10.95 -23.84
C THR A 94 -2.27 12.01 -23.24
N ASP A 95 -3.50 12.13 -23.75
CA ASP A 95 -4.48 13.14 -23.38
C ASP A 95 -5.89 12.53 -23.24
N GLY A 96 -6.83 13.30 -22.67
CA GLY A 96 -8.23 12.92 -22.49
C GLY A 96 -8.52 12.08 -21.25
N ASP A 97 -9.73 11.52 -21.20
CA ASP A 97 -10.25 10.76 -20.03
C ASP A 97 -9.47 9.48 -19.73
N TYR A 98 -8.78 8.93 -20.72
CA TYR A 98 -7.99 7.69 -20.61
C TYR A 98 -6.49 7.92 -20.53
N LYS A 99 -6.04 9.13 -20.16
CA LYS A 99 -4.62 9.46 -20.04
C LYS A 99 -3.82 8.42 -19.26
N GLY A 100 -2.74 7.92 -19.85
CA GLY A 100 -1.86 6.92 -19.24
C GLY A 100 -2.40 5.48 -19.25
N LYS A 101 -3.52 5.21 -19.92
CA LYS A 101 -4.11 3.88 -20.09
C LYS A 101 -3.95 3.38 -21.52
N VAL A 102 -3.94 2.05 -21.66
CA VAL A 102 -3.96 1.43 -22.98
C VAL A 102 -5.34 1.61 -23.58
N VAL A 103 -5.36 2.15 -24.79
CA VAL A 103 -6.56 2.40 -25.58
C VAL A 103 -6.40 1.87 -26.98
N THR A 104 -7.50 1.67 -27.66
CA THR A 104 -7.58 1.33 -29.07
C THR A 104 -8.67 2.17 -29.75
N GLN A 105 -8.65 2.19 -31.10
CA GLN A 105 -9.66 2.88 -31.88
C GLN A 105 -10.58 1.88 -32.57
N ASP A 106 -11.86 2.18 -32.58
CA ASP A 106 -12.89 1.45 -33.31
C ASP A 106 -12.80 1.79 -34.81
N GLU A 107 -13.44 1.01 -35.68
CA GLU A 107 -13.50 1.27 -37.15
C GLU A 107 -14.06 2.67 -37.49
N VAL A 108 -14.83 3.26 -36.58
CA VAL A 108 -15.39 4.62 -36.69
C VAL A 108 -14.44 5.71 -36.19
N GLY A 109 -13.26 5.33 -35.63
CA GLY A 109 -12.26 6.27 -35.09
C GLY A 109 -12.50 6.69 -33.65
N ASN A 110 -13.49 6.14 -32.94
CA ASN A 110 -13.72 6.43 -31.54
C ASN A 110 -12.70 5.71 -30.64
N VAL A 111 -12.04 6.47 -29.76
CA VAL A 111 -11.10 5.94 -28.78
C VAL A 111 -11.87 5.28 -27.64
N TYR A 112 -11.59 4.02 -27.34
CA TYR A 112 -12.16 3.31 -26.23
C TYR A 112 -11.10 2.50 -25.46
N ARG A 113 -11.39 2.20 -24.22
CA ARG A 113 -10.53 1.38 -23.36
C ARG A 113 -10.96 -0.09 -23.46
N PRO A 114 -10.07 -1.00 -23.94
CA PRO A 114 -10.31 -2.44 -23.90
C PRO A 114 -10.35 -2.96 -22.46
N VAL A 115 -10.78 -4.21 -22.26
CA VAL A 115 -10.64 -4.89 -20.97
C VAL A 115 -9.16 -5.14 -20.73
N ASP A 116 -8.60 -4.44 -19.74
CA ASP A 116 -7.17 -4.41 -19.44
C ASP A 116 -6.87 -5.28 -18.21
N LEU A 117 -6.22 -6.41 -18.45
CA LEU A 117 -5.72 -7.34 -17.42
C LEU A 117 -4.18 -7.32 -17.35
N SER A 118 -3.57 -6.24 -17.82
CA SER A 118 -2.12 -6.09 -17.88
C SER A 118 -1.49 -6.13 -16.49
N ILE A 119 -0.28 -6.66 -16.43
CA ILE A 119 0.54 -6.60 -15.22
C ILE A 119 1.19 -5.22 -15.17
N THR A 120 0.56 -4.32 -14.42
CA THR A 120 1.09 -2.98 -14.15
C THR A 120 2.17 -3.03 -13.06
N LYS A 121 2.86 -1.90 -12.84
CA LYS A 121 3.83 -1.71 -11.74
C LYS A 121 3.24 -2.11 -10.39
N ASN A 122 1.99 -1.73 -10.10
CA ASN A 122 1.32 -2.05 -8.84
C ASN A 122 0.98 -3.54 -8.72
N VAL A 123 0.51 -4.17 -9.79
CA VAL A 123 0.22 -5.62 -9.79
C VAL A 123 1.49 -6.43 -9.58
N MET A 124 2.58 -6.06 -10.24
CA MET A 124 3.87 -6.71 -10.05
C MET A 124 4.38 -6.57 -8.61
N ALA A 125 4.28 -5.36 -8.03
CA ALA A 125 4.68 -5.13 -6.64
C ALA A 125 3.82 -5.93 -5.64
N LEU A 126 2.54 -6.16 -5.92
CA LEU A 126 1.68 -7.02 -5.12
C LEU A 126 2.17 -8.47 -5.16
N PHE A 127 2.56 -9.01 -6.33
CA PHE A 127 3.16 -10.34 -6.43
C PHE A 127 4.49 -10.42 -5.68
N ILE A 128 5.34 -9.40 -5.77
CA ILE A 128 6.62 -9.33 -5.04
C ILE A 128 6.36 -9.33 -3.53
N THR A 129 5.38 -8.57 -3.05
CA THR A 129 5.00 -8.54 -1.63
C THR A 129 4.51 -9.91 -1.15
N ALA A 130 3.63 -10.56 -1.92
CA ALA A 130 3.16 -11.91 -1.61
C ALA A 130 4.30 -12.93 -1.58
N LEU A 131 5.20 -12.88 -2.55
CA LEU A 131 6.40 -13.72 -2.58
C LEU A 131 7.29 -13.47 -1.36
N LEU A 132 7.53 -12.23 -1.00
CA LEU A 132 8.34 -11.84 0.15
C LEU A 132 7.72 -12.36 1.47
N LEU A 133 6.40 -12.25 1.62
CA LEU A 133 5.69 -12.86 2.75
C LEU A 133 5.93 -14.38 2.81
N CYS A 134 5.75 -15.06 1.69
CA CYS A 134 6.00 -16.51 1.62
C CYS A 134 7.46 -16.85 1.96
N LEU A 135 8.42 -16.08 1.45
CA LEU A 135 9.85 -16.27 1.74
C LEU A 135 10.22 -15.99 3.20
N CYS A 136 9.50 -15.11 3.88
CA CYS A 136 9.72 -14.84 5.30
C CYS A 136 9.08 -15.91 6.19
N PHE A 137 7.81 -16.27 5.95
CA PHE A 137 7.04 -17.09 6.88
C PHE A 137 7.15 -18.60 6.63
N ILE A 138 7.32 -19.06 5.39
CA ILE A 138 7.46 -20.50 5.12
C ILE A 138 8.74 -21.09 5.73
N PRO A 139 9.93 -20.48 5.59
CA PRO A 139 11.13 -20.97 6.25
C PRO A 139 11.02 -20.93 7.78
N MET A 140 10.41 -19.88 8.34
CA MET A 140 10.15 -19.75 9.75
C MET A 140 9.25 -20.89 10.26
N ALA A 141 8.14 -21.17 9.58
CA ALA A 141 7.25 -22.27 9.93
C ALA A 141 7.93 -23.65 9.83
N ARG A 142 8.78 -23.85 8.80
CA ARG A 142 9.58 -25.07 8.65
C ARG A 142 10.60 -25.23 9.78
N TRP A 143 11.21 -24.13 10.21
CA TRP A 143 12.18 -24.14 11.31
C TRP A 143 11.52 -24.54 12.63
N TYR A 144 10.32 -23.99 12.97
CA TYR A 144 9.56 -24.36 14.17
C TYR A 144 9.10 -25.82 14.18
N ARG A 145 8.75 -26.38 13.00
CA ARG A 145 8.45 -27.83 12.92
C ARG A 145 9.63 -28.72 13.28
N LYS A 146 10.86 -28.25 12.99
CA LYS A 146 12.09 -29.02 13.31
C LYS A 146 12.58 -28.79 14.73
N HIS A 147 12.27 -27.63 15.32
CA HIS A 147 12.76 -27.21 16.64
C HIS A 147 11.60 -26.67 17.50
N PRO A 148 10.68 -27.52 17.97
CA PRO A 148 9.46 -27.06 18.67
C PRO A 148 9.76 -26.30 19.98
N ASN A 149 10.88 -26.57 20.65
CA ASN A 149 11.31 -25.92 21.88
C ASN A 149 12.54 -25.01 21.68
N GLY A 150 12.91 -24.72 20.44
CA GLY A 150 14.07 -23.90 20.15
C GLY A 150 13.73 -22.43 20.12
N ALA A 151 14.56 -21.55 20.72
CA ALA A 151 14.46 -20.11 20.57
C ALA A 151 15.12 -19.69 19.23
N PRO A 152 14.39 -19.03 18.32
CA PRO A 152 14.96 -18.57 17.06
C PRO A 152 15.92 -17.42 17.30
N ARG A 153 16.95 -17.32 16.44
CA ARG A 153 17.98 -16.28 16.52
C ARG A 153 17.91 -15.36 15.30
N LYS A 154 18.47 -14.16 15.43
CA LYS A 154 18.59 -13.15 14.36
C LYS A 154 17.21 -12.71 13.83
N TRP A 155 17.01 -12.80 12.51
CA TRP A 155 15.80 -12.34 11.82
C TRP A 155 14.52 -13.07 12.29
N PHE A 156 14.58 -14.38 12.48
CA PHE A 156 13.41 -15.14 12.95
C PHE A 156 13.02 -14.76 14.38
N GLY A 157 14.01 -14.45 15.26
CA GLY A 157 13.72 -13.94 16.60
C GLY A 157 13.05 -12.56 16.59
N PHE A 158 13.42 -11.68 15.67
CA PHE A 158 12.74 -10.40 15.50
C PHE A 158 11.30 -10.58 15.00
N MET A 159 11.08 -11.44 14.01
CA MET A 159 9.73 -11.74 13.51
C MET A 159 8.85 -12.40 14.58
N GLU A 160 9.42 -13.28 15.41
CA GLU A 160 8.72 -13.90 16.53
C GLU A 160 8.27 -12.86 17.54
N LEU A 161 9.14 -11.91 17.91
CA LEU A 161 8.80 -10.82 18.84
C LEU A 161 7.58 -10.02 18.35
N VAL A 162 7.55 -9.69 17.06
CA VAL A 162 6.42 -8.96 16.47
C VAL A 162 5.16 -9.82 16.44
N LEU A 163 5.28 -11.11 16.11
CA LEU A 163 4.15 -12.05 16.12
C LEU A 163 3.58 -12.24 17.53
N ASP A 164 4.46 -12.38 18.52
CA ASP A 164 4.07 -12.56 19.93
C ASP A 164 3.35 -11.33 20.46
N MET A 165 3.89 -10.15 20.22
CA MET A 165 3.26 -8.87 20.55
C MET A 165 1.86 -8.76 19.90
N LEU A 166 1.73 -9.05 18.61
CA LEU A 166 0.43 -8.96 17.94
C LEU A 166 -0.57 -10.02 18.45
N TYR A 167 -0.12 -11.24 18.70
CA TYR A 167 -1.01 -12.32 19.10
C TYR A 167 -1.39 -12.22 20.57
N ASN A 168 -0.42 -12.08 21.48
CA ASN A 168 -0.66 -12.12 22.92
C ASN A 168 -1.11 -10.77 23.50
N ASP A 169 -0.61 -9.65 22.99
CA ASP A 169 -0.95 -8.33 23.55
C ASP A 169 -2.16 -7.70 22.85
N LEU A 170 -2.45 -8.07 21.57
CA LEU A 170 -3.52 -7.43 20.81
C LEU A 170 -4.68 -8.40 20.51
N ILE A 171 -4.42 -9.52 19.82
CA ILE A 171 -5.49 -10.37 19.27
C ILE A 171 -6.17 -11.18 20.38
N LYS A 172 -5.37 -11.85 21.20
CA LYS A 172 -5.88 -12.74 22.24
C LYS A 172 -6.71 -12.04 23.34
N PRO A 173 -6.32 -10.87 23.86
CA PRO A 173 -7.13 -10.16 24.85
C PRO A 173 -8.47 -9.68 24.31
N VAL A 174 -8.57 -9.35 23.03
CA VAL A 174 -9.77 -8.78 22.39
C VAL A 174 -10.73 -9.86 21.90
N LEU A 175 -10.21 -10.95 21.32
CA LEU A 175 -11.02 -12.02 20.70
C LEU A 175 -11.22 -13.25 21.62
N GLY A 176 -10.47 -13.35 22.72
CA GLY A 176 -10.61 -14.47 23.66
C GLY A 176 -10.47 -15.83 22.98
N VAL A 177 -11.51 -16.65 23.07
CA VAL A 177 -11.55 -18.03 22.51
C VAL A 177 -11.46 -18.05 20.98
N ASP A 178 -12.01 -17.04 20.33
CA ASP A 178 -12.02 -16.91 18.86
C ASP A 178 -10.66 -16.46 18.28
N ALA A 179 -9.71 -16.03 19.12
CA ALA A 179 -8.39 -15.53 18.70
C ALA A 179 -7.68 -16.50 17.75
N ARG A 180 -7.70 -17.80 18.05
CA ARG A 180 -7.04 -18.83 17.23
C ARG A 180 -7.61 -18.93 15.81
N ARG A 181 -8.90 -18.64 15.65
CA ARG A 181 -9.59 -18.72 14.35
C ARG A 181 -9.24 -17.53 13.44
N TYR A 182 -9.19 -16.32 14.02
CA TYR A 182 -9.01 -15.08 13.24
C TYR A 182 -7.55 -14.61 13.18
N SER A 183 -6.67 -15.10 14.06
CA SER A 183 -5.26 -14.69 14.06
C SER A 183 -4.54 -14.88 12.73
N PRO A 184 -4.72 -15.98 11.95
CA PRO A 184 -4.03 -16.11 10.67
C PRO A 184 -4.38 -14.99 9.70
N TYR A 185 -5.66 -14.58 9.65
CA TYR A 185 -6.12 -13.47 8.82
C TYR A 185 -5.51 -12.14 9.30
N LEU A 186 -5.65 -11.82 10.59
CA LEU A 186 -5.21 -10.56 11.17
C LEU A 186 -3.68 -10.37 11.05
N LEU A 187 -2.92 -11.42 11.32
CA LEU A 187 -1.46 -11.40 11.15
C LEU A 187 -1.06 -11.25 9.68
N THR A 188 -1.76 -11.93 8.75
CA THR A 188 -1.50 -11.78 7.32
C THR A 188 -1.75 -10.33 6.87
N VAL A 189 -2.85 -9.72 7.30
CA VAL A 189 -3.18 -8.33 6.99
C VAL A 189 -2.13 -7.37 7.55
N PHE A 190 -1.71 -7.57 8.80
CA PHE A 190 -0.65 -6.75 9.41
C PHE A 190 0.63 -6.77 8.58
N PHE A 191 1.17 -7.97 8.33
CA PHE A 191 2.44 -8.09 7.62
C PHE A 191 2.32 -7.67 6.16
N PHE A 192 1.17 -7.91 5.53
CA PHE A 192 0.90 -7.44 4.17
C PHE A 192 0.95 -5.92 4.11
N ILE A 193 0.22 -5.20 4.97
CA ILE A 193 0.24 -3.73 5.01
C ILE A 193 1.65 -3.22 5.34
N PHE A 194 2.32 -3.82 6.29
CA PHE A 194 3.67 -3.43 6.70
C PHE A 194 4.67 -3.56 5.54
N PHE A 195 4.64 -4.71 4.83
CA PHE A 195 5.56 -4.92 3.71
C PHE A 195 5.24 -4.06 2.49
N ILE A 196 3.96 -3.85 2.13
CA ILE A 196 3.63 -2.94 1.02
C ILE A 196 4.07 -1.51 1.30
N ASN A 197 3.96 -1.04 2.55
CA ASN A 197 4.39 0.29 2.94
C ASN A 197 5.92 0.41 2.90
N ILE A 198 6.66 -0.55 3.45
CA ILE A 198 8.13 -0.54 3.40
C ILE A 198 8.64 -0.63 1.96
N LEU A 199 8.08 -1.53 1.14
CA LEU A 199 8.45 -1.62 -0.27
C LEU A 199 8.14 -0.33 -1.04
N GLY A 200 7.05 0.36 -0.69
CA GLY A 200 6.70 1.66 -1.25
C GLY A 200 7.72 2.76 -0.94
N LEU A 201 8.37 2.72 0.22
CA LEU A 201 9.40 3.69 0.62
C LEU A 201 10.75 3.47 -0.06
N MET A 202 11.04 2.25 -0.50
CA MET A 202 12.29 1.93 -1.17
C MET A 202 12.20 2.33 -2.65
N VAL A 203 13.12 3.19 -3.12
CA VAL A 203 13.13 3.68 -4.51
C VAL A 203 13.76 2.67 -5.49
N ILE A 204 14.48 1.66 -4.98
CA ILE A 204 15.28 0.72 -5.78
C ILE A 204 14.46 -0.54 -6.12
N PHE A 205 14.51 -0.98 -7.40
CA PHE A 205 13.93 -2.29 -7.80
C PHE A 205 14.38 -3.42 -6.86
N PRO A 206 13.48 -4.30 -6.40
CA PRO A 206 12.08 -4.51 -6.82
C PRO A 206 11.02 -3.71 -6.04
N ALA A 207 11.37 -2.59 -5.49
CA ALA A 207 10.52 -1.71 -4.70
C ALA A 207 10.13 -0.43 -5.50
N GLY A 208 9.63 0.62 -4.85
CA GLY A 208 9.30 1.90 -5.49
C GLY A 208 7.90 1.99 -6.10
N ALA A 209 7.04 0.96 -5.90
CA ALA A 209 5.63 1.06 -6.20
C ALA A 209 4.85 1.46 -4.94
N ASN A 210 4.19 2.61 -4.97
CA ASN A 210 3.36 3.07 -3.87
C ASN A 210 1.99 2.36 -3.88
N LEU A 211 1.98 1.08 -3.45
CA LEU A 211 0.79 0.23 -3.46
C LEU A 211 -0.32 0.78 -2.56
N SER A 212 0.01 1.18 -1.35
CA SER A 212 -0.96 1.71 -0.38
C SER A 212 -1.38 3.15 -0.69
N GLY A 213 -0.63 3.87 -1.54
CA GLY A 213 -1.06 5.12 -2.16
C GLY A 213 -2.03 4.93 -3.34
N ASN A 214 -2.41 3.69 -3.67
CA ASN A 214 -3.46 3.41 -4.64
C ASN A 214 -4.77 3.10 -3.91
N ILE A 215 -5.78 3.95 -4.11
CA ILE A 215 -7.07 3.85 -3.43
C ILE A 215 -7.80 2.52 -3.72
N SER A 216 -7.60 1.93 -4.90
CA SER A 216 -8.22 0.65 -5.26
C SER A 216 -7.68 -0.50 -4.42
N ILE A 217 -6.39 -0.52 -4.11
CA ILE A 217 -5.75 -1.56 -3.28
C ILE A 217 -6.20 -1.43 -1.83
N THR A 218 -6.21 -0.20 -1.30
CA THR A 218 -6.65 0.07 0.07
C THR A 218 -8.14 -0.20 0.25
N LEU A 219 -8.95 0.06 -0.80
CA LEU A 219 -10.38 -0.29 -0.83
C LEU A 219 -10.59 -1.81 -0.76
N VAL A 220 -9.87 -2.58 -1.58
CA VAL A 220 -9.96 -4.06 -1.55
C VAL A 220 -9.60 -4.60 -0.18
N LEU A 221 -8.56 -4.06 0.46
CA LEU A 221 -8.13 -4.49 1.78
C LEU A 221 -9.18 -4.19 2.87
N ALA A 222 -9.76 -3.00 2.82
CA ALA A 222 -10.85 -2.60 3.72
C ALA A 222 -12.12 -3.44 3.45
N LEU A 223 -12.42 -3.74 2.18
CA LEU A 223 -13.53 -4.60 1.78
C LEU A 223 -13.34 -6.04 2.27
N CYS A 224 -12.13 -6.59 2.22
CA CYS A 224 -11.84 -7.91 2.80
C CYS A 224 -12.15 -7.93 4.30
N THR A 225 -11.74 -6.91 5.05
CA THR A 225 -12.08 -6.81 6.48
C THR A 225 -13.58 -6.69 6.69
N PHE A 226 -14.26 -5.86 5.91
CA PHE A 226 -15.72 -5.71 5.94
C PHE A 226 -16.43 -7.04 5.69
N LEU A 227 -15.99 -7.79 4.68
CA LEU A 227 -16.54 -9.11 4.38
C LEU A 227 -16.31 -10.11 5.51
N VAL A 228 -15.10 -10.15 6.07
CA VAL A 228 -14.81 -11.03 7.21
C VAL A 228 -15.71 -10.70 8.40
N VAL A 229 -15.85 -9.42 8.77
CA VAL A 229 -16.71 -8.98 9.88
C VAL A 229 -18.18 -9.39 9.65
N ASN A 230 -18.73 -9.10 8.45
CA ASN A 230 -20.13 -9.35 8.18
C ASN A 230 -20.45 -10.84 7.95
N LEU A 231 -19.58 -11.59 7.25
CA LEU A 231 -19.80 -13.03 7.00
C LEU A 231 -19.65 -13.88 8.27
N THR A 232 -18.84 -13.41 9.23
CA THR A 232 -18.63 -14.12 10.50
C THR A 232 -19.48 -13.59 11.64
N GLY A 233 -20.23 -12.52 11.41
CA GLY A 233 -21.14 -11.92 12.37
C GLY A 233 -22.23 -12.88 12.82
N THR A 234 -22.59 -12.83 14.13
CA THR A 234 -23.65 -13.64 14.72
C THR A 234 -25.03 -13.20 14.25
N LYS A 235 -26.06 -14.03 14.46
CA LYS A 235 -27.45 -13.64 14.17
C LYS A 235 -27.87 -12.42 14.98
N HIS A 236 -27.35 -12.28 16.19
CA HIS A 236 -27.60 -11.13 17.05
C HIS A 236 -27.02 -9.85 16.45
N TYR A 237 -25.78 -9.90 15.94
CA TYR A 237 -25.15 -8.78 15.24
C TYR A 237 -26.02 -8.28 14.07
N TRP A 238 -26.57 -9.19 13.23
CA TRP A 238 -27.45 -8.82 12.13
C TRP A 238 -28.80 -8.28 12.60
N LYS A 239 -29.35 -8.86 13.71
CA LYS A 239 -30.57 -8.34 14.31
C LYS A 239 -30.35 -6.91 14.81
N ASP A 240 -29.26 -6.63 15.49
CA ASP A 240 -28.96 -5.30 16.00
C ASP A 240 -28.68 -4.28 14.88
N LEU A 241 -28.04 -4.71 13.80
CA LEU A 241 -27.76 -3.87 12.66
C LEU A 241 -29.05 -3.38 11.99
N PHE A 242 -30.07 -4.27 11.83
CA PHE A 242 -31.33 -3.94 11.17
C PHE A 242 -32.44 -3.56 12.14
N TRP A 243 -32.40 -4.07 13.36
CA TRP A 243 -33.45 -3.86 14.37
C TRP A 243 -32.88 -3.74 15.78
N PRO A 244 -32.13 -2.66 16.09
CA PRO A 244 -31.51 -2.47 17.39
C PRO A 244 -32.55 -2.44 18.52
N GLU A 245 -32.18 -2.92 19.70
CA GLU A 245 -33.04 -2.96 20.91
C GLU A 245 -33.06 -1.59 21.60
N VAL A 246 -33.79 -0.65 21.01
CA VAL A 246 -33.96 0.74 21.53
C VAL A 246 -35.46 1.03 21.76
N PRO A 247 -35.78 2.02 22.61
CA PRO A 247 -37.16 2.42 22.88
C PRO A 247 -37.96 2.73 21.62
N MET A 248 -39.28 2.41 21.65
CA MET A 248 -40.19 2.54 20.50
C MET A 248 -40.20 3.94 19.85
N TRP A 249 -40.01 4.99 20.63
CA TRP A 249 -40.01 6.37 20.12
C TRP A 249 -38.84 6.69 19.18
N MET A 250 -37.74 5.92 19.26
CA MET A 250 -36.61 6.02 18.31
C MET A 250 -36.78 5.18 17.04
N LYS A 251 -37.77 4.26 17.04
CA LYS A 251 -38.09 3.40 15.88
C LYS A 251 -39.22 3.94 15.05
N CYS A 252 -40.13 4.71 15.63
CA CYS A 252 -41.32 5.24 14.98
C CYS A 252 -41.49 6.75 15.28
N PRO A 253 -41.79 7.63 14.30
CA PRO A 253 -42.20 7.34 12.93
C PRO A 253 -41.05 7.13 11.91
N VAL A 254 -39.79 7.51 12.27
CA VAL A 254 -38.65 7.35 11.39
C VAL A 254 -37.62 6.40 12.05
N PRO A 255 -37.21 5.33 11.38
CA PRO A 255 -36.23 4.37 11.94
C PRO A 255 -34.81 4.93 11.89
N ILE A 256 -34.53 5.99 12.68
CA ILE A 256 -33.27 6.72 12.67
C ILE A 256 -32.12 5.81 13.14
N MET A 257 -32.37 4.99 14.18
CA MET A 257 -31.30 4.17 14.78
C MET A 257 -30.79 3.06 13.84
N PRO A 258 -31.63 2.27 13.14
CA PRO A 258 -31.14 1.35 12.12
C PRO A 258 -30.34 2.03 10.99
N VAL A 259 -30.76 3.22 10.58
CA VAL A 259 -30.03 3.98 9.53
C VAL A 259 -28.62 4.37 10.03
N ILE A 260 -28.51 4.86 11.27
CA ILE A 260 -27.21 5.21 11.87
C ILE A 260 -26.31 3.99 12.00
N GLU A 261 -26.86 2.84 12.42
CA GLU A 261 -26.09 1.60 12.60
C GLU A 261 -25.57 1.06 11.26
N ILE A 262 -26.40 1.02 10.23
CA ILE A 262 -26.00 0.61 8.86
C ILE A 262 -24.95 1.59 8.32
N PHE A 263 -25.16 2.89 8.49
CA PHE A 263 -24.19 3.89 8.07
C PHE A 263 -22.85 3.74 8.81
N GLY A 264 -22.90 3.45 10.11
CA GLY A 264 -21.73 3.13 10.92
C GLY A 264 -20.98 1.90 10.42
N ALA A 265 -21.67 0.85 10.02
CA ALA A 265 -21.08 -0.36 9.48
C ALA A 265 -20.32 -0.13 8.17
N ILE A 266 -20.78 0.79 7.32
CA ILE A 266 -20.17 1.16 6.05
C ILE A 266 -19.02 2.14 6.25
N THR A 267 -19.14 3.10 7.16
CA THR A 267 -18.11 4.14 7.38
C THR A 267 -16.85 3.58 8.02
N LYS A 268 -16.93 2.51 8.82
CA LYS A 268 -15.77 1.85 9.43
C LYS A 268 -14.72 1.38 8.40
N PRO A 269 -15.06 0.57 7.38
CA PRO A 269 -14.13 0.19 6.30
C PRO A 269 -13.63 1.39 5.49
N ILE A 270 -14.49 2.37 5.21
CA ILE A 270 -14.10 3.57 4.48
C ILE A 270 -13.05 4.36 5.27
N ALA A 271 -13.22 4.51 6.57
CA ALA A 271 -12.23 5.16 7.42
C ALA A 271 -10.87 4.44 7.43
N LEU A 272 -10.88 3.10 7.43
CA LEU A 272 -9.66 2.29 7.32
C LEU A 272 -8.97 2.51 5.97
N MET A 273 -9.73 2.50 4.89
CA MET A 273 -9.25 2.75 3.52
C MET A 273 -8.60 4.13 3.40
N ILE A 274 -9.31 5.19 3.79
CA ILE A 274 -8.83 6.58 3.67
C ILE A 274 -7.58 6.79 4.52
N ARG A 275 -7.54 6.25 5.74
CA ARG A 275 -6.38 6.39 6.62
C ARG A 275 -5.13 5.77 6.02
N LEU A 276 -5.23 4.53 5.48
CA LEU A 276 -4.10 3.84 4.86
C LEU A 276 -3.62 4.58 3.61
N PHE A 277 -4.56 4.98 2.75
CA PHE A 277 -4.28 5.74 1.53
C PHE A 277 -3.64 7.10 1.81
N ALA A 278 -4.24 7.91 2.69
CA ALA A 278 -3.80 9.29 2.94
C ALA A 278 -2.42 9.36 3.59
N ASN A 279 -2.14 8.49 4.56
CA ASN A 279 -0.84 8.48 5.23
C ASN A 279 0.29 8.13 4.27
N MET A 280 0.10 7.10 3.44
CA MET A 280 1.17 6.66 2.54
C MET A 280 1.35 7.60 1.35
N LEU A 281 0.25 8.10 0.79
CA LEU A 281 0.32 9.10 -0.28
C LEU A 281 0.97 10.38 0.22
N GLY A 282 0.58 10.85 1.43
CA GLY A 282 1.10 12.07 2.03
C GLY A 282 2.61 12.01 2.29
N GLY A 283 3.11 10.94 2.94
CA GLY A 283 4.53 10.75 3.19
C GLY A 283 5.35 10.71 1.90
N HIS A 284 4.90 9.93 0.92
CA HIS A 284 5.58 9.83 -0.37
C HIS A 284 5.63 11.17 -1.13
N LEU A 285 4.53 11.93 -1.13
CA LEU A 285 4.48 13.26 -1.75
C LEU A 285 5.43 14.25 -1.08
N ILE A 286 5.55 14.25 0.25
CA ILE A 286 6.44 15.15 0.97
C ILE A 286 7.90 14.90 0.56
N VAL A 287 8.33 13.65 0.50
CA VAL A 287 9.70 13.31 0.06
C VAL A 287 9.95 13.75 -1.38
N LEU A 288 8.99 13.52 -2.29
CA LEU A 288 9.10 13.95 -3.69
C LEU A 288 9.16 15.47 -3.83
N VAL A 289 8.38 16.21 -3.04
CA VAL A 289 8.42 17.69 -3.01
C VAL A 289 9.79 18.18 -2.52
N LEU A 290 10.32 17.61 -1.44
CA LEU A 290 11.64 17.99 -0.92
C LEU A 290 12.75 17.76 -1.95
N ILE A 291 12.72 16.65 -2.69
CA ILE A 291 13.67 16.39 -3.77
C ILE A 291 13.47 17.38 -4.92
N SER A 292 12.23 17.67 -5.31
CA SER A 292 11.92 18.61 -6.38
C SER A 292 12.39 20.04 -6.05
N LEU A 293 12.44 20.39 -4.78
CA LEU A 293 12.93 21.70 -4.32
C LEU A 293 14.39 21.95 -4.71
N ILE A 294 15.22 20.89 -4.72
CA ILE A 294 16.62 20.96 -5.14
C ILE A 294 16.72 21.42 -6.60
N PHE A 295 15.86 20.86 -7.48
CA PHE A 295 15.85 21.20 -8.89
C PHE A 295 15.28 22.61 -9.15
N ILE A 296 14.25 23.02 -8.42
CA ILE A 296 13.64 24.36 -8.54
C ILE A 296 14.64 25.44 -8.16
N PHE A 297 15.36 25.29 -7.05
CA PHE A 297 16.32 26.28 -6.59
C PHE A 297 17.72 26.13 -7.23
N GLY A 298 17.93 25.05 -8.01
CA GLY A 298 19.21 24.81 -8.70
C GLY A 298 19.59 25.92 -9.70
N SER A 299 18.60 26.59 -10.29
CA SER A 299 18.80 27.70 -11.24
C SER A 299 19.19 29.04 -10.56
N MET A 300 19.04 29.16 -9.23
CA MET A 300 19.26 30.44 -8.50
C MET A 300 20.72 30.70 -8.06
N GLY A 301 21.64 29.80 -8.40
CA GLY A 301 23.06 29.95 -8.10
C GLY A 301 23.63 28.89 -7.16
N ALA A 302 24.95 28.68 -7.23
CA ALA A 302 25.65 27.59 -6.56
C ALA A 302 25.52 27.59 -5.03
N ALA A 303 25.50 28.74 -4.38
CA ALA A 303 25.31 28.82 -2.93
C ALA A 303 23.91 28.41 -2.48
N VAL A 304 22.88 28.82 -3.23
CA VAL A 304 21.48 28.47 -2.97
C VAL A 304 21.27 26.97 -3.23
N LEU A 305 21.82 26.45 -4.33
CA LEU A 305 21.75 25.03 -4.66
C LEU A 305 22.37 24.18 -3.54
N THR A 306 23.58 24.52 -3.08
CA THR A 306 24.26 23.76 -2.03
C THR A 306 23.48 23.79 -0.72
N GLY A 307 23.00 24.98 -0.30
CA GLY A 307 22.20 25.14 0.91
C GLY A 307 20.89 24.34 0.86
N THR A 308 20.14 24.47 -0.25
CA THR A 308 18.89 23.74 -0.46
C THR A 308 19.12 22.22 -0.52
N THR A 309 20.17 21.77 -1.16
CA THR A 309 20.52 20.34 -1.23
C THR A 309 20.76 19.75 0.15
N ILE A 310 21.57 20.40 0.98
CA ILE A 310 21.87 19.92 2.35
C ILE A 310 20.58 19.85 3.18
N ILE A 311 19.77 20.88 3.14
CA ILE A 311 18.51 20.96 3.89
C ILE A 311 17.53 19.89 3.39
N SER A 312 17.30 19.81 2.08
CA SER A 312 16.34 18.86 1.48
C SER A 312 16.76 17.41 1.74
N VAL A 313 18.01 17.07 1.62
CA VAL A 313 18.51 15.71 1.89
C VAL A 313 18.36 15.35 3.37
N PHE A 314 18.68 16.28 4.28
CA PHE A 314 18.50 16.06 5.71
C PHE A 314 17.02 15.82 6.07
N PHE A 315 16.12 16.69 5.58
CA PHE A 315 14.69 16.53 5.83
C PHE A 315 14.10 15.30 5.13
N SER A 316 14.54 14.96 3.92
CA SER A 316 14.10 13.74 3.23
C SER A 316 14.49 12.48 4.00
N LEU A 317 15.71 12.42 4.55
CA LEU A 317 16.14 11.30 5.39
C LEU A 317 15.32 11.21 6.69
N PHE A 318 15.07 12.35 7.31
CA PHE A 318 14.22 12.41 8.51
C PHE A 318 12.78 11.96 8.21
N MET A 319 12.19 12.43 7.12
CA MET A 319 10.84 12.00 6.69
C MET A 319 10.79 10.52 6.36
N MET A 320 11.80 9.96 5.69
CA MET A 320 11.87 8.52 5.41
C MET A 320 11.89 7.69 6.72
N LEU A 321 12.61 8.15 7.75
CA LEU A 321 12.59 7.48 9.06
C LEU A 321 11.22 7.53 9.71
N LEU A 322 10.55 8.69 9.65
CA LEU A 322 9.18 8.85 10.14
C LEU A 322 8.20 7.95 9.35
N ASP A 323 8.34 7.85 8.04
CA ASP A 323 7.48 7.04 7.20
C ASP A 323 7.60 5.54 7.51
N VAL A 324 8.79 5.05 7.86
CA VAL A 324 8.97 3.68 8.36
C VAL A 324 8.21 3.45 9.66
N LEU A 325 8.28 4.41 10.60
CA LEU A 325 7.54 4.36 11.86
C LEU A 325 6.03 4.41 11.62
N ILE A 326 5.58 5.32 10.77
CA ILE A 326 4.17 5.46 10.39
C ILE A 326 3.67 4.18 9.70
N SER A 327 4.48 3.54 8.86
CA SER A 327 4.16 2.27 8.21
C SER A 327 3.85 1.17 9.21
N PHE A 328 4.65 1.06 10.27
CA PHE A 328 4.41 0.10 11.35
C PHE A 328 3.13 0.45 12.14
N ILE A 329 3.00 1.69 12.57
CA ILE A 329 1.83 2.17 13.32
C ILE A 329 0.55 1.96 12.49
N GLN A 330 0.60 2.22 11.19
CA GLN A 330 -0.56 2.07 10.30
C GLN A 330 -1.01 0.61 10.18
N ALA A 331 -0.06 -0.33 10.01
CA ALA A 331 -0.36 -1.76 10.01
C ALA A 331 -0.96 -2.20 11.36
N TYR A 332 -0.41 -1.70 12.47
CA TYR A 332 -0.89 -1.98 13.82
C TYR A 332 -2.31 -1.44 14.05
N VAL A 333 -2.56 -0.17 13.69
CA VAL A 333 -3.89 0.45 13.84
C VAL A 333 -4.94 -0.23 12.97
N PHE A 334 -4.59 -0.62 11.75
CA PHE A 334 -5.50 -1.37 10.90
C PHE A 334 -5.88 -2.70 11.52
N THR A 335 -4.90 -3.42 12.05
CA THR A 335 -5.10 -4.74 12.67
C THR A 335 -5.91 -4.65 13.96
N ILE A 336 -5.62 -3.68 14.85
CA ILE A 336 -6.39 -3.52 16.10
C ILE A 336 -7.85 -3.16 15.81
N LEU A 337 -8.11 -2.24 14.88
CA LEU A 337 -9.49 -1.89 14.51
C LEU A 337 -10.22 -3.06 13.86
N SER A 338 -9.56 -3.82 12.98
CA SER A 338 -10.14 -5.04 12.41
C SER A 338 -10.45 -6.08 13.48
N THR A 339 -9.57 -6.24 14.47
CA THR A 339 -9.77 -7.14 15.62
C THR A 339 -10.96 -6.73 16.45
N ILE A 340 -11.10 -5.43 16.77
CA ILE A 340 -12.23 -4.87 17.51
C ILE A 340 -13.54 -5.07 16.73
N PHE A 341 -13.55 -4.82 15.42
CA PHE A 341 -14.76 -5.00 14.61
C PHE A 341 -15.22 -6.46 14.55
N ILE A 342 -14.27 -7.41 14.45
CA ILE A 342 -14.59 -8.85 14.52
C ILE A 342 -15.12 -9.20 15.92
N SER A 343 -14.49 -8.70 16.99
CA SER A 343 -14.94 -8.93 18.36
C SER A 343 -16.35 -8.42 18.60
N LEU A 344 -16.67 -7.21 18.17
CA LEU A 344 -18.00 -6.62 18.28
C LEU A 344 -19.06 -7.41 17.49
N ALA A 345 -18.70 -7.95 16.33
CA ALA A 345 -19.60 -8.79 15.54
C ALA A 345 -19.85 -10.17 16.18
N ARG A 346 -18.99 -10.60 17.10
CA ARG A 346 -19.04 -11.89 17.80
C ARG A 346 -19.55 -11.81 19.24
N ALA A 347 -19.13 -10.80 20.01
CA ALA A 347 -19.38 -10.69 21.44
C ALA A 347 -20.87 -10.66 21.82
N ARG A 348 -21.69 -10.05 21.00
CA ARG A 348 -23.15 -9.96 21.24
C ARG A 348 -23.91 -11.30 21.11
N GLY A 349 -23.25 -12.36 20.66
CA GLY A 349 -23.84 -13.71 20.60
C GLY A 349 -23.63 -14.54 21.87
N GLU A 350 -22.65 -14.20 22.70
CA GLU A 350 -22.31 -14.94 23.94
C GLU A 350 -23.18 -14.50 25.10
N GLU A 351 -23.52 -13.22 25.24
CA GLU A 351 -24.40 -12.71 26.29
C GLU A 351 -25.79 -13.37 26.27
N SER A 352 -26.34 -13.67 25.10
CA SER A 352 -27.62 -14.36 24.96
C SER A 352 -27.58 -15.85 25.34
N HIS A 353 -26.42 -16.48 25.35
CA HIS A 353 -26.25 -17.86 25.78
C HIS A 353 -26.07 -17.99 27.32
N GLU A 354 -25.41 -17.01 27.94
CA GLU A 354 -25.30 -16.99 29.41
C GLU A 354 -26.65 -16.67 30.11
N GLU A 355 -27.45 -15.77 29.55
CA GLU A 355 -28.80 -15.50 30.05
C GLU A 355 -29.72 -16.73 29.99
N THR A 356 -29.68 -17.49 28.88
CA THR A 356 -30.49 -18.70 28.71
C THR A 356 -30.02 -19.90 29.56
N VAL A 357 -28.78 -19.92 30.04
CA VAL A 357 -28.26 -20.96 30.95
C VAL A 357 -28.59 -20.62 32.41
N ASN A 358 -28.68 -19.34 32.74
CA ASN A 358 -29.03 -18.90 34.11
C ASN A 358 -30.55 -18.86 34.39
N GLU A 359 -31.40 -18.94 33.34
CA GLU A 359 -32.89 -19.06 33.49
C GLU A 359 -33.39 -20.51 33.50
N LYS A 360 -32.54 -21.52 33.41
CA LYS A 360 -32.88 -22.93 33.55
C LYS A 360 -32.30 -23.51 34.85
#